data_099212005128aa3637a43f4c5b422e7c
#
_entry.id   099212005128aa3637a43f4c5b422e7c
#
_cell.length_a   1.000
_cell.length_b   1.000
_cell.length_c   1.000
_cell.angle_alpha   90.00
_cell.angle_beta   90.00
_cell.angle_gamma   90.00
#
_symmetry.space_group_name_H-M   'P 1'
#
loop_
_entity.id
_entity.type
_entity.pdbx_description
1 polymer ?
#
loop_
_entity_poly.entity_id
_entity_poly.type
_entity_poly.pdbx_seq_one_letter_code
_entity_poly.pdbx_strand_id
1 'polypeptide(L)'
;MQYDYLIVGAGLYGAVFAHELTKKGKRCLVIDRRSHIAGNVYTEKMSDINVHVYGAHIFHTSDKEVWDYVNQFAEFNNFINSPIAVYHDETYNLPFNMNTFSRMWGIRTPAEAKAKIAEQVAELNITDPQNLEEQALSLVGTDVYTKLVKGYTEKQWGRDCRDLPAFIIKRLPCRFTYNNNYFNDRYQGIPIGGYTAMVEKMLSGVEVRLDTDYFDLIAKEPDIAQTIVYTGCIDEFFGYRLGHLQYRSVRFETEELPMEDFQGNAAVNYTAREVPYTRIIEHKHFEFGTQPTTIISREFSAEWQPGMEPYYPVNDAQNGALYAEYKKLAEQQGNVIFGGRLGQYKYYDMDKVIRAALDDLRKQNYENIP
;
A
#
# COMPACT_ATOMS: atom_id res chain seq x y z
N MET A 1 -29.60 -19.13 -10.07
CA MET A 1 -28.23 -18.67 -9.76
C MET A 1 -27.24 -19.40 -10.66
N GLN A 2 -26.43 -18.65 -11.39
CA GLN A 2 -25.47 -19.21 -12.35
C GLN A 2 -24.15 -19.57 -11.67
N TYR A 3 -23.77 -18.79 -10.64
CA TYR A 3 -22.54 -18.96 -9.88
C TYR A 3 -22.81 -19.25 -8.41
N ASP A 4 -21.86 -19.90 -7.75
CA ASP A 4 -21.87 -20.07 -6.31
C ASP A 4 -21.38 -18.79 -5.63
N TYR A 5 -20.40 -18.10 -6.26
CA TYR A 5 -19.82 -16.85 -5.78
C TYR A 5 -19.69 -15.80 -6.88
N LEU A 6 -20.08 -14.57 -6.57
CA LEU A 6 -19.71 -13.35 -7.28
C LEU A 6 -18.64 -12.62 -6.47
N ILE A 7 -17.45 -12.45 -7.05
CA ILE A 7 -16.32 -11.77 -6.40
C ILE A 7 -16.15 -10.42 -7.06
N VAL A 8 -16.37 -9.36 -6.30
CA VAL A 8 -16.31 -7.97 -6.75
C VAL A 8 -14.94 -7.40 -6.40
N GLY A 9 -14.12 -7.20 -7.43
CA GLY A 9 -12.73 -6.76 -7.35
C GLY A 9 -11.74 -7.89 -7.67
N ALA A 10 -10.98 -7.70 -8.76
CA ALA A 10 -9.96 -8.63 -9.24
C ALA A 10 -8.56 -8.37 -8.63
N GLY A 11 -8.49 -7.70 -7.47
CA GLY A 11 -7.27 -7.49 -6.70
C GLY A 11 -6.85 -8.73 -5.90
N LEU A 12 -5.78 -8.62 -5.10
CA LEU A 12 -5.22 -9.77 -4.35
C LEU A 12 -6.24 -10.50 -3.49
N TYR A 13 -7.12 -9.79 -2.76
CA TYR A 13 -8.13 -10.42 -1.93
C TYR A 13 -9.11 -11.26 -2.75
N GLY A 14 -9.66 -10.68 -3.82
CA GLY A 14 -10.60 -11.38 -4.71
C GLY A 14 -9.95 -12.54 -5.45
N ALA A 15 -8.69 -12.38 -5.89
CA ALA A 15 -7.95 -13.43 -6.58
C ALA A 15 -7.68 -14.65 -5.68
N VAL A 16 -7.33 -14.43 -4.40
CA VAL A 16 -7.18 -15.52 -3.41
C VAL A 16 -8.51 -16.25 -3.21
N PHE A 17 -9.61 -15.52 -3.02
CA PHE A 17 -10.94 -16.11 -2.88
C PHE A 17 -11.32 -16.94 -4.11
N ALA A 18 -11.18 -16.38 -5.30
CA ALA A 18 -11.49 -17.04 -6.55
C ALA A 18 -10.69 -18.34 -6.73
N HIS A 19 -9.38 -18.27 -6.49
CA HIS A 19 -8.48 -19.42 -6.61
C HIS A 19 -8.90 -20.56 -5.68
N GLU A 20 -9.03 -20.28 -4.38
CA GLU A 20 -9.30 -21.32 -3.39
C GLU A 20 -10.69 -21.92 -3.52
N LEU A 21 -11.71 -21.11 -3.86
CA LEU A 21 -13.06 -21.60 -4.08
C LEU A 21 -13.15 -22.46 -5.35
N THR A 22 -12.47 -22.05 -6.43
CA THR A 22 -12.44 -22.84 -7.67
C THR A 22 -11.74 -24.19 -7.46
N LYS A 23 -10.66 -24.24 -6.68
CA LYS A 23 -10.02 -25.50 -6.26
C LYS A 23 -10.97 -26.43 -5.50
N LYS A 24 -11.98 -25.88 -4.82
CA LYS A 24 -13.03 -26.62 -4.12
C LYS A 24 -14.25 -26.94 -5.01
N GLY A 25 -14.13 -26.71 -6.32
CA GLY A 25 -15.19 -26.99 -7.31
C GLY A 25 -16.34 -25.99 -7.30
N LYS A 26 -16.16 -24.80 -6.70
CA LYS A 26 -17.17 -23.74 -6.74
C LYS A 26 -17.10 -22.97 -8.04
N ARG A 27 -18.26 -22.61 -8.58
CA ARG A 27 -18.36 -21.75 -9.77
C ARG A 27 -18.26 -20.29 -9.33
N CYS A 28 -17.18 -19.63 -9.70
CA CYS A 28 -16.90 -18.24 -9.36
C CYS A 28 -16.98 -17.35 -10.60
N LEU A 29 -17.58 -16.18 -10.46
CA LEU A 29 -17.45 -15.06 -11.38
C LEU A 29 -16.70 -13.94 -10.65
N VAL A 30 -15.59 -13.49 -11.23
CA VAL A 30 -14.88 -12.29 -10.76
C VAL A 30 -15.27 -11.12 -11.67
N ILE A 31 -15.60 -9.99 -11.09
CA ILE A 31 -15.83 -8.74 -11.83
C ILE A 31 -14.91 -7.64 -11.30
N ASP A 32 -14.50 -6.75 -12.20
CA ASP A 32 -13.83 -5.51 -11.81
C ASP A 32 -14.34 -4.35 -12.69
N ARG A 33 -14.52 -3.17 -12.10
CA ARG A 33 -14.91 -1.97 -12.83
C ARG A 33 -13.79 -1.42 -13.72
N ARG A 34 -12.54 -1.82 -13.45
CA ARG A 34 -11.36 -1.47 -14.26
C ARG A 34 -11.27 -2.40 -15.47
N SER A 35 -10.53 -1.95 -16.49
CA SER A 35 -10.21 -2.73 -17.70
C SER A 35 -9.09 -3.75 -17.51
N HIS A 36 -8.62 -3.97 -16.27
CA HIS A 36 -7.53 -4.88 -15.93
C HIS A 36 -7.77 -5.57 -14.59
N ILE A 37 -7.13 -6.71 -14.40
CA ILE A 37 -7.05 -7.45 -13.13
C ILE A 37 -5.95 -6.86 -12.22
N ALA A 38 -5.70 -7.52 -11.10
CA ALA A 38 -4.67 -7.24 -10.11
C ALA A 38 -4.92 -6.00 -9.23
N GLY A 39 -6.01 -5.23 -9.45
CA GLY A 39 -6.34 -4.10 -8.60
C GLY A 39 -5.18 -3.10 -8.49
N ASN A 40 -4.82 -2.68 -7.27
CA ASN A 40 -3.72 -1.72 -7.07
C ASN A 40 -2.31 -2.31 -7.27
N VAL A 41 -2.15 -3.63 -7.37
CA VAL A 41 -0.85 -4.24 -7.69
C VAL A 41 -0.65 -4.44 -9.20
N TYR A 42 -1.55 -3.90 -10.03
CA TYR A 42 -1.44 -3.98 -11.48
C TYR A 42 -0.08 -3.48 -11.97
N THR A 43 0.57 -4.32 -12.76
CA THR A 43 1.79 -3.99 -13.49
C THR A 43 1.52 -4.04 -14.98
N GLU A 44 1.95 -3.01 -15.69
CA GLU A 44 1.86 -2.92 -17.15
C GLU A 44 3.24 -3.01 -17.77
N LYS A 45 3.38 -3.77 -18.85
CA LYS A 45 4.66 -3.89 -19.54
C LYS A 45 4.83 -2.78 -20.56
N MET A 46 5.80 -1.89 -20.35
CA MET A 46 6.16 -0.80 -21.24
C MET A 46 7.67 -0.88 -21.53
N SER A 47 8.08 -0.88 -22.79
CA SER A 47 9.50 -0.97 -23.22
C SER A 47 10.29 -2.06 -22.48
N ASP A 48 9.69 -3.25 -22.32
CA ASP A 48 10.21 -4.40 -21.58
C ASP A 48 10.48 -4.15 -20.07
N ILE A 49 9.87 -3.11 -19.50
CA ILE A 49 9.89 -2.80 -18.07
C ILE A 49 8.50 -3.05 -17.50
N ASN A 50 8.39 -3.74 -16.37
CA ASN A 50 7.14 -3.88 -15.62
C ASN A 50 6.90 -2.62 -14.78
N VAL A 51 5.96 -1.79 -15.23
CA VAL A 51 5.59 -0.52 -14.58
C VAL A 51 4.53 -0.80 -13.51
N HIS A 52 4.77 -0.42 -12.26
CA HIS A 52 3.81 -0.48 -11.18
C HIS A 52 2.88 0.74 -11.29
N VAL A 53 1.72 0.57 -11.94
CA VAL A 53 0.85 1.68 -12.35
C VAL A 53 0.28 2.46 -11.16
N TYR A 54 0.00 1.78 -10.06
CA TYR A 54 -0.60 2.37 -8.85
C TYR A 54 0.41 2.57 -7.72
N GLY A 55 1.69 2.78 -8.05
CA GLY A 55 2.75 3.04 -7.08
C GLY A 55 3.65 1.84 -6.79
N ALA A 56 4.74 2.09 -6.10
CA ALA A 56 5.72 1.07 -5.77
C ALA A 56 5.10 0.00 -4.87
N HIS A 57 5.06 -1.22 -5.35
CA HIS A 57 4.61 -2.39 -4.61
C HIS A 57 5.79 -3.35 -4.45
N ILE A 58 6.28 -3.52 -3.23
CA ILE A 58 7.33 -4.47 -2.88
C ILE A 58 6.69 -5.49 -1.94
N PHE A 59 6.69 -6.76 -2.31
CA PHE A 59 6.16 -7.80 -1.44
C PHE A 59 7.12 -8.06 -0.29
N HIS A 60 6.60 -8.08 0.94
CA HIS A 60 7.36 -8.41 2.14
C HIS A 60 6.45 -9.08 3.16
N THR A 61 6.98 -10.02 3.91
CA THR A 61 6.25 -10.71 4.97
C THR A 61 7.18 -11.48 5.90
N SER A 62 6.79 -11.62 7.16
CA SER A 62 7.38 -12.61 8.08
C SER A 62 6.51 -13.85 8.23
N ASP A 63 5.34 -13.86 7.60
CA ASP A 63 4.40 -14.97 7.57
C ASP A 63 4.80 -16.00 6.52
N LYS A 64 5.34 -17.14 7.00
CA LYS A 64 5.82 -18.19 6.10
C LYS A 64 4.70 -18.80 5.24
N GLU A 65 3.50 -18.92 5.78
CA GLU A 65 2.37 -19.49 5.05
C GLU A 65 1.97 -18.59 3.87
N VAL A 66 1.91 -17.28 4.09
CA VAL A 66 1.65 -16.31 3.02
C VAL A 66 2.78 -16.30 2.00
N TRP A 67 4.04 -16.39 2.43
CA TRP A 67 5.18 -16.50 1.53
C TRP A 67 5.12 -17.76 0.66
N ASP A 68 4.87 -18.91 1.27
CA ASP A 68 4.73 -20.19 0.55
C ASP A 68 3.52 -20.15 -0.40
N TYR A 69 2.46 -19.46 -0.02
CA TYR A 69 1.26 -19.31 -0.84
C TYR A 69 1.53 -18.53 -2.12
N VAL A 70 2.14 -17.35 -2.05
CA VAL A 70 2.41 -16.53 -3.24
C VAL A 70 3.45 -17.17 -4.17
N ASN A 71 4.39 -17.93 -3.62
CA ASN A 71 5.39 -18.66 -4.40
C ASN A 71 4.82 -19.83 -5.23
N GLN A 72 3.54 -20.19 -5.05
CA GLN A 72 2.85 -21.11 -5.97
C GLN A 72 2.53 -20.45 -7.32
N PHE A 73 2.47 -19.10 -7.36
CA PHE A 73 2.02 -18.35 -8.54
C PHE A 73 3.14 -17.56 -9.21
N ALA A 74 4.21 -17.24 -8.52
CA ALA A 74 5.35 -16.52 -9.07
C ALA A 74 6.64 -16.92 -8.36
N GLU A 75 7.76 -16.86 -9.08
CA GLU A 75 9.08 -16.81 -8.49
C GLU A 75 9.36 -15.36 -8.08
N PHE A 76 9.90 -15.16 -6.89
CA PHE A 76 10.28 -13.83 -6.39
C PHE A 76 11.79 -13.65 -6.53
N ASN A 77 12.19 -12.46 -6.99
CA ASN A 77 13.59 -12.09 -7.00
C ASN A 77 14.10 -11.72 -5.60
N ASN A 78 15.37 -11.34 -5.50
CA ASN A 78 15.99 -10.94 -4.23
C ASN A 78 16.05 -9.41 -4.07
N PHE A 79 15.08 -8.68 -4.60
CA PHE A 79 15.02 -7.23 -4.43
C PHE A 79 14.88 -6.86 -2.95
N ILE A 80 15.75 -5.98 -2.49
CA ILE A 80 15.73 -5.42 -1.13
C ILE A 80 15.37 -3.95 -1.21
N ASN A 81 14.25 -3.57 -0.59
CA ASN A 81 13.82 -2.19 -0.58
C ASN A 81 14.75 -1.32 0.27
N SER A 82 15.51 -0.45 -0.38
CA SER A 82 16.46 0.46 0.24
C SER A 82 16.25 1.88 -0.31
N PRO A 83 15.11 2.52 0.01
CA PRO A 83 14.82 3.85 -0.50
C PRO A 83 15.80 4.89 0.03
N ILE A 84 15.94 5.97 -0.72
CA ILE A 84 16.68 7.15 -0.30
C ILE A 84 15.77 8.37 -0.23
N ALA A 85 16.20 9.39 0.52
CA ALA A 85 15.53 10.67 0.60
C ALA A 85 16.44 11.76 0.04
N VAL A 86 15.87 12.68 -0.73
CA VAL A 86 16.52 13.90 -1.21
C VAL A 86 15.89 15.09 -0.51
N TYR A 87 16.71 15.88 0.15
CA TYR A 87 16.37 17.16 0.76
C TYR A 87 17.31 18.23 0.22
N HIS A 88 16.82 19.08 -0.68
CA HIS A 88 17.62 20.03 -1.46
C HIS A 88 18.76 19.32 -2.22
N ASP A 89 20.00 19.64 -1.90
CA ASP A 89 21.23 19.04 -2.47
C ASP A 89 21.79 17.88 -1.62
N GLU A 90 21.09 17.49 -0.57
CA GLU A 90 21.49 16.41 0.33
C GLU A 90 20.74 15.11 0.06
N THR A 91 21.45 13.99 0.15
CA THR A 91 20.87 12.66 -0.02
C THR A 91 21.08 11.83 1.25
N TYR A 92 20.03 11.15 1.70
CA TYR A 92 20.00 10.35 2.92
C TYR A 92 19.45 8.95 2.68
N ASN A 93 19.95 7.96 3.40
CA ASN A 93 19.36 6.63 3.40
C ASN A 93 18.09 6.58 4.26
N LEU A 94 17.14 5.73 3.84
CA LEU A 94 15.98 5.35 4.62
C LEU A 94 15.99 3.83 4.88
N PRO A 95 15.43 3.36 6.01
CA PRO A 95 14.89 4.12 7.13
C PRO A 95 15.96 4.95 7.83
N PHE A 96 15.56 5.81 8.80
CA PHE A 96 16.53 6.59 9.59
C PHE A 96 17.47 5.65 10.33
N ASN A 97 18.69 5.51 9.83
CA ASN A 97 19.67 4.54 10.31
C ASN A 97 21.07 5.20 10.46
N MET A 98 22.08 4.41 10.80
CA MET A 98 23.43 4.95 10.98
C MET A 98 24.02 5.58 9.72
N ASN A 99 23.64 5.16 8.50
CA ASN A 99 24.06 5.86 7.28
C ASN A 99 23.42 7.26 7.20
N THR A 100 22.15 7.39 7.57
CA THR A 100 21.44 8.68 7.66
C THR A 100 22.13 9.60 8.66
N PHE A 101 22.38 9.12 9.87
CA PHE A 101 22.97 9.91 10.96
C PHE A 101 24.45 10.27 10.68
N SER A 102 25.22 9.33 10.14
CA SER A 102 26.61 9.58 9.74
C SER A 102 26.70 10.67 8.66
N ARG A 103 25.80 10.61 7.67
CA ARG A 103 25.74 11.63 6.61
C ARG A 103 25.31 12.99 7.17
N MET A 104 24.35 13.01 8.09
CA MET A 104 23.78 14.25 8.64
C MET A 104 24.72 14.95 9.62
N TRP A 105 25.42 14.18 10.47
CA TRP A 105 26.18 14.73 11.61
C TRP A 105 27.69 14.39 11.62
N GLY A 106 28.15 13.59 10.66
CA GLY A 106 29.58 13.18 10.62
C GLY A 106 29.98 12.19 11.72
N ILE A 107 29.01 11.56 12.38
CA ILE A 107 29.22 10.60 13.48
C ILE A 107 29.39 9.17 12.96
N ARG A 108 29.86 8.26 13.81
CA ARG A 108 30.18 6.87 13.42
C ARG A 108 29.57 5.81 14.30
N THR A 109 29.18 6.14 15.53
CA THR A 109 28.72 5.15 16.51
C THR A 109 27.26 5.36 16.92
N PRO A 110 26.55 4.29 17.31
CA PRO A 110 25.20 4.40 17.86
C PRO A 110 25.10 5.31 19.10
N ALA A 111 26.16 5.34 19.93
CA ALA A 111 26.18 6.18 21.12
C ALA A 111 26.18 7.69 20.75
N GLU A 112 26.97 8.08 19.75
CA GLU A 112 27.01 9.46 19.25
C GLU A 112 25.67 9.86 18.63
N ALA A 113 25.05 8.97 17.83
CA ALA A 113 23.73 9.23 17.24
C ALA A 113 22.65 9.43 18.30
N LYS A 114 22.59 8.56 19.30
CA LYS A 114 21.65 8.67 20.42
C LYS A 114 21.87 9.95 21.23
N ALA A 115 23.14 10.31 21.49
CA ALA A 115 23.49 11.54 22.21
C ALA A 115 23.04 12.77 21.43
N LYS A 116 23.24 12.79 20.09
CA LYS A 116 22.85 13.92 19.25
C LYS A 116 21.32 14.11 19.18
N ILE A 117 20.57 13.02 19.07
CA ILE A 117 19.10 13.07 19.15
C ILE A 117 18.67 13.58 20.53
N ALA A 118 19.23 13.04 21.59
CA ALA A 118 18.87 13.41 22.97
C ALA A 118 19.19 14.90 23.26
N GLU A 119 20.33 15.42 22.77
CA GLU A 119 20.67 16.83 22.85
C GLU A 119 19.59 17.71 22.21
N GLN A 120 19.24 17.43 20.96
CA GLN A 120 18.23 18.21 20.24
C GLN A 120 16.84 18.11 20.88
N VAL A 121 16.45 16.94 21.35
CA VAL A 121 15.15 16.74 22.03
C VAL A 121 15.11 17.51 23.35
N ALA A 122 16.20 17.51 24.12
CA ALA A 122 16.29 18.25 25.39
C ALA A 122 16.17 19.77 25.22
N GLU A 123 16.74 20.32 24.14
CA GLU A 123 16.65 21.76 23.84
C GLU A 123 15.20 22.23 23.56
N LEU A 124 14.33 21.34 23.07
CA LEU A 124 12.95 21.67 22.71
C LEU A 124 12.00 21.78 23.92
N ASN A 125 12.35 21.16 25.05
CA ASN A 125 11.53 21.13 26.27
C ASN A 125 10.07 20.67 26.06
N ILE A 126 9.81 19.78 25.11
CA ILE A 126 8.49 19.23 24.81
C ILE A 126 8.22 18.06 25.77
N THR A 127 7.27 18.21 26.69
CA THR A 127 6.90 17.17 27.67
C THR A 127 5.58 16.48 27.34
N ASP A 128 4.66 17.17 26.66
CA ASP A 128 3.34 16.66 26.26
C ASP A 128 3.01 17.16 24.84
N PRO A 129 3.39 16.41 23.80
CA PRO A 129 3.19 16.81 22.42
C PRO A 129 1.71 16.99 22.06
N GLN A 130 1.31 18.17 21.59
CA GLN A 130 -0.06 18.51 21.25
C GLN A 130 -0.42 18.28 19.77
N ASN A 131 0.59 18.21 18.91
CA ASN A 131 0.42 18.07 17.47
C ASN A 131 1.52 17.18 16.88
N LEU A 132 1.43 16.89 15.58
CA LEU A 132 2.37 16.02 14.87
C LEU A 132 3.80 16.58 14.88
N GLU A 133 3.98 17.91 14.74
CA GLU A 133 5.31 18.55 14.78
C GLU A 133 6.00 18.28 16.12
N GLU A 134 5.34 18.57 17.21
CA GLU A 134 5.87 18.37 18.56
C GLU A 134 6.15 16.89 18.85
N GLN A 135 5.25 16.00 18.42
CA GLN A 135 5.44 14.56 18.54
C GLN A 135 6.67 14.08 17.78
N ALA A 136 6.84 14.50 16.52
CA ALA A 136 7.98 14.10 15.70
C ALA A 136 9.28 14.65 16.26
N LEU A 137 9.32 15.93 16.62
CA LEU A 137 10.47 16.59 17.25
C LEU A 137 10.92 15.87 18.52
N SER A 138 9.97 15.47 19.38
CA SER A 138 10.27 14.72 20.61
C SER A 138 10.84 13.32 20.38
N LEU A 139 10.65 12.75 19.19
CA LEU A 139 11.12 11.42 18.84
C LEU A 139 12.49 11.42 18.15
N VAL A 140 12.74 12.38 17.25
CA VAL A 140 13.91 12.31 16.35
C VAL A 140 14.78 13.56 16.37
N GLY A 141 14.41 14.62 17.10
CA GLY A 141 15.11 15.89 17.15
C GLY A 141 14.86 16.76 15.91
N THR A 142 15.45 17.96 15.93
CA THR A 142 15.20 19.04 14.96
C THR A 142 15.68 18.69 13.56
N ASP A 143 16.90 18.16 13.42
CA ASP A 143 17.52 17.96 12.10
C ASP A 143 16.78 16.89 11.29
N VAL A 144 16.52 15.73 11.88
CA VAL A 144 15.79 14.63 11.22
C VAL A 144 14.35 15.07 10.90
N TYR A 145 13.69 15.75 11.84
CA TYR A 145 12.36 16.28 11.61
C TYR A 145 12.32 17.23 10.42
N THR A 146 13.19 18.25 10.44
CA THR A 146 13.18 19.31 9.44
C THR A 146 13.52 18.79 8.05
N LYS A 147 14.55 17.94 7.93
CA LYS A 147 15.05 17.47 6.63
C LYS A 147 14.24 16.29 6.06
N LEU A 148 13.75 15.38 6.91
CA LEU A 148 13.24 14.10 6.43
C LEU A 148 11.76 13.83 6.73
N VAL A 149 11.15 14.59 7.66
CA VAL A 149 9.77 14.34 8.09
C VAL A 149 8.84 15.46 7.68
N LYS A 150 9.16 16.70 8.02
CA LYS A 150 8.25 17.85 7.92
C LYS A 150 7.64 18.01 6.52
N GLY A 151 8.44 18.36 5.54
CA GLY A 151 7.95 18.70 4.20
C GLY A 151 7.31 17.49 3.49
N TYR A 152 7.82 16.28 3.74
CA TYR A 152 7.21 15.05 3.22
C TYR A 152 5.80 14.83 3.79
N THR A 153 5.64 14.96 5.11
CA THR A 153 4.36 14.80 5.80
C THR A 153 3.37 15.88 5.39
N GLU A 154 3.81 17.14 5.30
CA GLU A 154 2.96 18.25 4.87
C GLU A 154 2.44 18.09 3.43
N LYS A 155 3.25 17.56 2.52
CA LYS A 155 2.80 17.19 1.16
C LYS A 155 1.80 16.04 1.19
N GLN A 156 2.09 15.02 1.99
CA GLN A 156 1.25 13.84 2.10
C GLN A 156 -0.13 14.16 2.65
N TRP A 157 -0.24 15.10 3.58
CA TRP A 157 -1.50 15.46 4.24
C TRP A 157 -2.13 16.75 3.68
N GLY A 158 -1.38 17.55 2.92
CA GLY A 158 -1.85 18.84 2.40
C GLY A 158 -2.04 19.91 3.49
N ARG A 159 -1.46 19.72 4.69
CA ARG A 159 -1.59 20.58 5.88
C ARG A 159 -0.26 20.75 6.55
N ASP A 160 -0.12 21.86 7.33
CA ASP A 160 1.03 22.05 8.21
C ASP A 160 1.05 20.96 9.30
N CYS A 161 2.26 20.51 9.68
CA CYS A 161 2.42 19.51 10.74
C CYS A 161 1.84 19.93 12.09
N ARG A 162 1.73 21.24 12.35
CA ARG A 162 1.11 21.80 13.57
C ARG A 162 -0.40 21.63 13.62
N ASP A 163 -1.03 21.52 12.44
CA ASP A 163 -2.48 21.34 12.30
C ASP A 163 -2.89 19.85 12.26
N LEU A 164 -1.91 18.96 12.35
CA LEU A 164 -2.13 17.52 12.34
C LEU A 164 -2.04 16.93 13.75
N PRO A 165 -2.93 15.99 14.11
CA PRO A 165 -2.91 15.36 15.44
C PRO A 165 -1.62 14.56 15.70
N ALA A 166 -1.12 14.60 16.92
CA ALA A 166 0.09 13.89 17.36
C ALA A 166 0.02 12.36 17.10
N PHE A 167 -1.17 11.74 17.19
CA PHE A 167 -1.35 10.30 17.03
C PHE A 167 -1.04 9.78 15.63
N ILE A 168 -0.97 10.64 14.60
CA ILE A 168 -0.59 10.27 13.23
C ILE A 168 0.83 9.69 13.22
N ILE A 169 1.72 10.25 14.02
CA ILE A 169 3.08 9.74 14.21
C ILE A 169 3.22 9.24 15.65
N LYS A 170 2.84 8.00 15.89
CA LYS A 170 3.03 7.38 17.21
C LYS A 170 4.50 7.06 17.50
N ARG A 171 5.29 6.78 16.47
CA ARG A 171 6.72 6.49 16.54
C ARG A 171 7.38 6.76 15.19
N LEU A 172 8.60 7.25 15.23
CA LEU A 172 9.50 7.31 14.08
C LEU A 172 10.68 6.38 14.41
N PRO A 173 10.76 5.20 13.80
CA PRO A 173 11.78 4.23 14.16
C PRO A 173 13.16 4.68 13.69
N CYS A 174 14.03 5.04 14.65
CA CYS A 174 15.45 5.20 14.42
C CYS A 174 16.15 3.86 14.58
N ARG A 175 16.95 3.46 13.60
CA ARG A 175 17.76 2.24 13.64
C ARG A 175 19.21 2.57 13.86
N PHE A 176 19.79 2.07 14.95
CA PHE A 176 21.19 2.31 15.28
C PHE A 176 22.10 1.23 14.70
N THR A 177 21.88 0.89 13.44
CA THR A 177 22.65 -0.06 12.62
C THR A 177 22.86 0.54 11.22
N TYR A 178 23.83 0.03 10.46
CA TYR A 178 24.09 0.42 9.08
C TYR A 178 23.25 -0.37 8.04
N ASN A 179 22.16 -0.99 8.48
CA ASN A 179 21.28 -1.76 7.60
C ASN A 179 20.29 -0.85 6.87
N ASN A 180 20.35 -0.80 5.54
CA ASN A 180 19.47 0.00 4.67
C ASN A 180 18.18 -0.74 4.26
N ASN A 181 18.01 -2.02 4.62
CA ASN A 181 16.77 -2.71 4.33
C ASN A 181 15.60 -2.01 5.03
N TYR A 182 14.65 -1.49 4.26
CA TYR A 182 13.51 -0.74 4.80
C TYR A 182 12.59 -1.59 5.66
N PHE A 183 12.37 -2.83 5.26
CA PHE A 183 11.51 -3.77 5.98
C PHE A 183 12.30 -4.58 7.03
N ASN A 184 11.59 -5.00 8.08
CA ASN A 184 12.12 -5.93 9.08
C ASN A 184 11.69 -7.38 8.83
N ASP A 185 10.92 -7.61 7.77
CA ASP A 185 10.36 -8.90 7.44
C ASP A 185 11.41 -9.89 6.94
N ARG A 186 11.14 -11.17 7.19
CA ARG A 186 12.04 -12.26 6.83
C ARG A 186 12.14 -12.48 5.33
N TYR A 187 11.04 -12.26 4.61
CA TYR A 187 10.93 -12.47 3.17
C TYR A 187 10.55 -11.17 2.50
N GLN A 188 11.17 -10.88 1.37
CA GLN A 188 10.79 -9.78 0.50
C GLN A 188 11.28 -10.04 -0.91
N GLY A 189 10.68 -9.38 -1.90
CA GLY A 189 11.06 -9.47 -3.30
C GLY A 189 9.97 -8.92 -4.22
N ILE A 190 10.26 -8.97 -5.51
CA ILE A 190 9.32 -8.64 -6.58
C ILE A 190 9.04 -9.92 -7.37
N PRO A 191 7.78 -10.22 -7.72
CA PRO A 191 7.48 -11.37 -8.57
C PRO A 191 8.06 -11.14 -9.97
N ILE A 192 8.88 -12.07 -10.43
CA ILE A 192 9.49 -12.02 -11.75
C ILE A 192 8.38 -12.05 -12.82
N GLY A 193 8.39 -11.07 -13.72
CA GLY A 193 7.35 -10.86 -14.72
C GLY A 193 6.17 -10.02 -14.25
N GLY A 194 6.24 -9.44 -13.05
CA GLY A 194 5.28 -8.50 -12.50
C GLY A 194 4.10 -9.13 -11.76
N TYR A 195 3.39 -8.31 -11.01
CA TYR A 195 2.24 -8.75 -10.19
C TYR A 195 1.03 -9.17 -11.03
N THR A 196 0.82 -8.55 -12.17
CA THR A 196 -0.30 -8.92 -13.06
C THR A 196 -0.20 -10.38 -13.48
N ALA A 197 0.98 -10.84 -13.92
CA ALA A 197 1.21 -12.24 -14.28
C ALA A 197 1.00 -13.21 -13.10
N MET A 198 1.34 -12.81 -11.88
CA MET A 198 1.06 -13.57 -10.66
C MET A 198 -0.45 -13.72 -10.43
N VAL A 199 -1.21 -12.61 -10.53
CA VAL A 199 -2.66 -12.62 -10.35
C VAL A 199 -3.38 -13.37 -11.47
N GLU A 200 -2.89 -13.30 -12.72
CA GLU A 200 -3.41 -14.12 -13.84
C GLU A 200 -3.35 -15.60 -13.52
N LYS A 201 -2.25 -16.07 -12.93
CA LYS A 201 -2.13 -17.48 -12.50
C LYS A 201 -3.10 -17.82 -11.37
N MET A 202 -3.33 -16.91 -10.41
CA MET A 202 -4.34 -17.12 -9.36
C MET A 202 -5.74 -17.23 -9.95
N LEU A 203 -6.06 -16.46 -10.99
CA LEU A 203 -7.36 -16.45 -11.66
C LEU A 203 -7.48 -17.48 -12.80
N SER A 204 -6.49 -18.35 -12.98
CA SER A 204 -6.53 -19.38 -14.02
C SER A 204 -7.75 -20.30 -13.83
N GLY A 205 -8.56 -20.43 -14.91
CA GLY A 205 -9.78 -21.22 -14.89
C GLY A 205 -11.00 -20.55 -14.24
N VAL A 206 -10.88 -19.30 -13.84
CA VAL A 206 -11.98 -18.48 -13.30
C VAL A 206 -12.52 -17.59 -14.41
N GLU A 207 -13.86 -17.45 -14.49
CA GLU A 207 -14.47 -16.45 -15.37
C GLU A 207 -14.27 -15.05 -14.78
N VAL A 208 -13.71 -14.14 -15.60
CA VAL A 208 -13.45 -12.74 -15.21
C VAL A 208 -14.15 -11.82 -16.20
N ARG A 209 -14.92 -10.85 -15.71
CA ARG A 209 -15.54 -9.79 -16.50
C ARG A 209 -14.99 -8.45 -16.02
N LEU A 210 -14.17 -7.82 -16.85
CA LEU A 210 -13.65 -6.47 -16.65
C LEU A 210 -14.65 -5.42 -17.16
N ASP A 211 -14.36 -4.14 -16.91
CA ASP A 211 -15.26 -3.02 -17.27
C ASP A 211 -16.70 -3.25 -16.77
N THR A 212 -16.85 -3.91 -15.63
CA THR A 212 -18.13 -4.35 -15.09
C THR A 212 -18.34 -3.76 -13.69
N ASP A 213 -19.29 -2.83 -13.60
CA ASP A 213 -19.70 -2.28 -12.30
C ASP A 213 -20.64 -3.24 -11.59
N TYR A 214 -20.46 -3.37 -10.27
CA TYR A 214 -21.26 -4.25 -9.43
C TYR A 214 -22.73 -3.86 -9.40
N PHE A 215 -23.03 -2.58 -9.23
CA PHE A 215 -24.42 -2.12 -9.08
C PHE A 215 -25.17 -2.23 -10.39
N ASP A 216 -24.52 -1.97 -11.51
CA ASP A 216 -25.09 -2.16 -12.85
C ASP A 216 -25.36 -3.63 -13.16
N LEU A 217 -24.46 -4.52 -12.73
CA LEU A 217 -24.66 -5.97 -12.91
C LEU A 217 -25.83 -6.49 -12.08
N ILE A 218 -25.86 -6.18 -10.78
CA ILE A 218 -26.90 -6.65 -9.87
C ILE A 218 -28.29 -6.08 -10.23
N ALA A 219 -28.37 -4.87 -10.77
CA ALA A 219 -29.61 -4.31 -11.27
C ALA A 219 -30.20 -5.12 -12.44
N LYS A 220 -29.34 -5.73 -13.27
CA LYS A 220 -29.76 -6.57 -14.42
C LYS A 220 -29.92 -8.04 -14.06
N GLU A 221 -29.07 -8.55 -13.20
CA GLU A 221 -28.96 -9.96 -12.83
C GLU A 221 -28.92 -10.15 -11.30
N PRO A 222 -30.01 -9.84 -10.57
CA PRO A 222 -30.02 -9.82 -9.10
C PRO A 222 -29.72 -11.20 -8.47
N ASP A 223 -30.01 -12.30 -9.17
CA ASP A 223 -29.83 -13.68 -8.72
C ASP A 223 -28.62 -14.36 -9.38
N ILE A 224 -27.62 -13.62 -9.82
CA ILE A 224 -26.46 -14.14 -10.56
C ILE A 224 -25.65 -15.14 -9.72
N ALA A 225 -25.50 -14.91 -8.41
CA ALA A 225 -24.72 -15.75 -7.50
C ALA A 225 -25.42 -15.96 -6.15
N GLN A 226 -25.01 -17.02 -5.43
CA GLN A 226 -25.51 -17.32 -4.08
C GLN A 226 -24.87 -16.43 -3.02
N THR A 227 -23.57 -16.22 -3.12
CA THR A 227 -22.76 -15.43 -2.18
C THR A 227 -21.98 -14.37 -2.93
N ILE A 228 -21.86 -13.20 -2.33
CA ILE A 228 -21.09 -12.07 -2.87
C ILE A 228 -19.87 -11.86 -1.98
N VAL A 229 -18.69 -11.77 -2.57
CA VAL A 229 -17.46 -11.28 -1.93
C VAL A 229 -17.22 -9.88 -2.43
N TYR A 230 -17.44 -8.88 -1.58
CA TYR A 230 -17.38 -7.47 -1.97
C TYR A 230 -16.11 -6.79 -1.43
N THR A 231 -15.26 -6.32 -2.33
CA THR A 231 -13.99 -5.65 -1.97
C THR A 231 -14.00 -4.14 -2.27
N GLY A 232 -15.12 -3.60 -2.74
CA GLY A 232 -15.32 -2.16 -2.95
C GLY A 232 -15.53 -1.39 -1.64
N CYS A 233 -15.79 -0.09 -1.75
CA CYS A 233 -16.06 0.77 -0.60
C CYS A 233 -17.33 0.31 0.13
N ILE A 234 -17.22 0.05 1.44
CA ILE A 234 -18.35 -0.44 2.22
C ILE A 234 -19.50 0.59 2.30
N ASP A 235 -19.18 1.87 2.39
CA ASP A 235 -20.16 2.95 2.41
C ASP A 235 -20.91 3.08 1.08
N GLU A 236 -20.22 2.88 -0.05
CA GLU A 236 -20.81 2.82 -1.38
C GLU A 236 -21.81 1.66 -1.51
N PHE A 237 -21.47 0.46 -1.00
CA PHE A 237 -22.36 -0.68 -0.98
C PHE A 237 -23.71 -0.36 -0.32
N PHE A 238 -23.70 0.42 0.74
CA PHE A 238 -24.90 0.86 1.45
C PHE A 238 -25.48 2.19 0.94
N GLY A 239 -25.07 2.66 -0.25
CA GLY A 239 -25.56 3.91 -0.84
C GLY A 239 -25.29 5.14 0.03
N TYR A 240 -24.18 5.13 0.77
CA TYR A 240 -23.73 6.23 1.65
C TYR A 240 -24.74 6.69 2.71
N ARG A 241 -25.68 5.82 3.08
CA ARG A 241 -26.82 6.17 3.95
C ARG A 241 -26.46 6.64 5.36
N LEU A 242 -25.23 6.36 5.83
CA LEU A 242 -24.70 6.86 7.10
C LEU A 242 -23.68 8.00 6.91
N GLY A 243 -23.40 8.38 5.65
CA GLY A 243 -22.39 9.36 5.27
C GLY A 243 -21.18 8.73 4.59
N HIS A 244 -20.29 9.56 4.09
CA HIS A 244 -19.09 9.13 3.37
C HIS A 244 -17.94 8.86 4.33
N LEU A 245 -17.29 7.72 4.17
CA LEU A 245 -15.97 7.44 4.74
C LEU A 245 -14.91 8.22 3.95
N GLN A 246 -13.86 8.64 4.63
CA GLN A 246 -12.80 9.42 4.01
C GLN A 246 -11.63 8.53 3.60
N TYR A 247 -11.03 8.89 2.46
CA TYR A 247 -9.88 8.20 1.89
C TYR A 247 -8.78 9.20 1.55
N ARG A 248 -7.58 8.68 1.33
CA ARG A 248 -6.50 9.40 0.66
C ARG A 248 -6.34 8.83 -0.74
N SER A 249 -5.93 9.68 -1.65
CA SER A 249 -5.64 9.31 -3.03
C SER A 249 -4.21 9.68 -3.40
N VAL A 250 -3.72 9.07 -4.47
CA VAL A 250 -2.44 9.42 -5.09
C VAL A 250 -2.62 9.51 -6.60
N ARG A 251 -1.83 10.37 -7.22
CA ARG A 251 -1.77 10.56 -8.67
C ARG A 251 -0.34 10.31 -9.13
N PHE A 252 -0.22 9.65 -10.25
CA PHE A 252 1.08 9.36 -10.87
C PHE A 252 1.21 10.06 -12.22
N GLU A 253 2.40 10.58 -12.49
CA GLU A 253 2.82 11.04 -13.80
C GLU A 253 3.97 10.15 -14.26
N THR A 254 3.68 9.29 -15.24
CA THR A 254 4.62 8.29 -15.76
C THR A 254 5.18 8.75 -17.09
N GLU A 255 6.50 8.65 -17.26
CA GLU A 255 7.18 8.97 -18.52
C GLU A 255 8.33 8.01 -18.81
N GLU A 256 8.55 7.72 -20.08
CA GLU A 256 9.71 7.00 -20.57
C GLU A 256 10.84 7.98 -20.91
N LEU A 257 12.05 7.70 -20.43
CA LEU A 257 13.23 8.54 -20.65
C LEU A 257 14.27 7.81 -21.53
N PRO A 258 14.86 8.49 -22.52
CA PRO A 258 15.87 7.90 -23.41
C PRO A 258 17.25 7.86 -22.75
N MET A 259 17.34 7.23 -21.58
CA MET A 259 18.58 7.05 -20.82
C MET A 259 18.51 5.73 -20.05
N GLU A 260 19.69 5.15 -19.79
CA GLU A 260 19.76 3.87 -19.08
C GLU A 260 19.32 3.94 -17.63
N ASP A 261 19.57 5.04 -16.96
CA ASP A 261 19.32 5.22 -15.53
C ASP A 261 19.02 6.69 -15.22
N PHE A 262 18.01 6.94 -14.40
CA PHE A 262 17.62 8.29 -14.00
C PHE A 262 18.13 8.67 -12.61
N GLN A 263 17.94 7.77 -11.63
CA GLN A 263 18.22 8.07 -10.21
C GLN A 263 19.02 6.98 -9.48
N GLY A 264 19.33 5.86 -10.13
CA GLY A 264 20.13 4.78 -9.57
C GLY A 264 19.48 4.02 -8.42
N ASN A 265 18.16 4.16 -8.24
CA ASN A 265 17.41 3.46 -7.20
C ASN A 265 15.93 3.36 -7.58
N ALA A 266 15.28 2.28 -7.15
CA ALA A 266 13.86 2.06 -7.44
C ALA A 266 12.94 3.14 -6.84
N ALA A 267 13.25 3.65 -5.64
CA ALA A 267 12.41 4.62 -4.96
C ALA A 267 13.24 5.73 -4.31
N VAL A 268 12.99 6.98 -4.70
CA VAL A 268 13.60 8.17 -4.13
C VAL A 268 12.50 9.09 -3.60
N ASN A 269 12.52 9.36 -2.30
CA ASN A 269 11.60 10.28 -1.65
C ASN A 269 12.15 11.70 -1.69
N TYR A 270 11.34 12.66 -2.08
CA TYR A 270 11.68 14.09 -2.07
C TYR A 270 11.02 14.72 -0.85
N THR A 271 11.83 15.10 0.15
CA THR A 271 11.31 15.53 1.45
C THR A 271 11.13 17.04 1.59
N ALA A 272 11.77 17.83 0.75
CA ALA A 272 11.58 19.28 0.72
C ALA A 272 10.15 19.64 0.24
N ARG A 273 9.50 20.61 0.91
CA ARG A 273 8.09 20.98 0.66
C ARG A 273 7.87 21.61 -0.71
N GLU A 274 8.81 22.34 -1.22
CA GLU A 274 8.76 23.03 -2.53
C GLU A 274 8.80 22.06 -3.71
N VAL A 275 9.26 20.83 -3.53
CA VAL A 275 9.17 19.78 -4.55
C VAL A 275 7.74 19.24 -4.56
N PRO A 276 6.99 19.33 -5.68
CA PRO A 276 5.54 19.08 -5.67
C PRO A 276 5.16 17.61 -5.53
N TYR A 277 6.05 16.67 -5.85
CA TYR A 277 5.84 15.23 -5.70
C TYR A 277 6.51 14.72 -4.41
N THR A 278 5.98 13.61 -3.90
CA THR A 278 6.52 12.95 -2.70
C THR A 278 7.63 11.97 -3.04
N ARG A 279 7.56 11.36 -4.22
CA ARG A 279 8.47 10.27 -4.62
C ARG A 279 8.64 10.23 -6.13
N ILE A 280 9.80 9.76 -6.57
CA ILE A 280 9.99 9.23 -7.93
C ILE A 280 10.26 7.73 -7.80
N ILE A 281 9.56 6.96 -8.61
CA ILE A 281 9.74 5.52 -8.78
C ILE A 281 10.42 5.31 -10.12
N GLU A 282 11.56 4.61 -10.16
CA GLU A 282 12.21 4.16 -11.38
C GLU A 282 12.03 2.65 -11.49
N HIS A 283 11.13 2.23 -12.37
CA HIS A 283 10.53 0.91 -12.34
C HIS A 283 11.48 -0.23 -12.70
N LYS A 284 12.44 0.00 -13.60
CA LYS A 284 13.37 -1.04 -14.04
C LYS A 284 14.20 -1.65 -12.91
N HIS A 285 14.48 -0.89 -11.85
CA HIS A 285 15.27 -1.35 -10.72
C HIS A 285 14.59 -2.45 -9.89
N PHE A 286 13.26 -2.57 -9.95
CA PHE A 286 12.56 -3.62 -9.22
C PHE A 286 12.93 -5.03 -9.71
N GLU A 287 13.21 -5.18 -11.00
CA GLU A 287 13.60 -6.45 -11.59
C GLU A 287 15.04 -6.43 -12.16
N PHE A 288 15.87 -5.52 -11.66
CA PHE A 288 17.29 -5.38 -12.09
C PHE A 288 17.45 -5.20 -13.59
N GLY A 289 16.54 -4.45 -14.21
CA GLY A 289 16.48 -4.25 -15.65
C GLY A 289 17.70 -3.52 -16.22
N THR A 290 18.10 -3.89 -17.44
CA THR A 290 19.26 -3.35 -18.17
C THR A 290 18.88 -2.72 -19.51
N GLN A 291 17.63 -2.32 -19.68
CA GLN A 291 17.11 -1.69 -20.88
C GLN A 291 17.85 -0.37 -21.16
N PRO A 292 18.02 0.06 -22.43
CA PRO A 292 18.67 1.31 -22.79
C PRO A 292 17.82 2.55 -22.44
N THR A 293 16.53 2.34 -22.13
CA THR A 293 15.59 3.37 -21.66
C THR A 293 15.19 3.07 -20.23
N THR A 294 14.65 4.05 -19.54
CA THR A 294 14.04 3.86 -18.22
C THR A 294 12.66 4.49 -18.13
N ILE A 295 11.82 4.00 -17.22
CA ILE A 295 10.48 4.54 -16.97
C ILE A 295 10.41 4.99 -15.52
N ILE A 296 10.02 6.24 -15.33
CA ILE A 296 9.82 6.83 -14.01
C ILE A 296 8.36 7.21 -13.80
N SER A 297 7.91 7.15 -12.56
CA SER A 297 6.62 7.70 -12.12
C SER A 297 6.82 8.68 -10.98
N ARG A 298 6.35 9.93 -11.16
CA ARG A 298 6.27 10.92 -10.06
C ARG A 298 4.98 10.72 -9.31
N GLU A 299 5.07 10.53 -8.00
CA GLU A 299 3.95 10.31 -7.10
C GLU A 299 3.53 11.62 -6.44
N PHE A 300 2.25 11.98 -6.58
CA PHE A 300 1.64 13.14 -5.95
C PHE A 300 0.57 12.70 -4.97
N SER A 301 0.65 13.16 -3.75
CA SER A 301 -0.43 12.98 -2.78
C SER A 301 -1.63 13.84 -3.14
N ALA A 302 -2.83 13.31 -2.98
CA ALA A 302 -4.08 14.01 -3.27
C ALA A 302 -5.12 13.74 -2.19
N GLU A 303 -5.93 14.76 -1.89
CA GLU A 303 -7.14 14.56 -1.12
C GLU A 303 -8.17 13.83 -1.98
N TRP A 304 -8.72 12.75 -1.44
CA TRP A 304 -9.70 11.96 -2.18
C TRP A 304 -11.02 12.74 -2.31
N GLN A 305 -11.62 12.66 -3.47
CA GLN A 305 -12.96 13.16 -3.76
C GLN A 305 -13.78 12.07 -4.45
N PRO A 306 -15.12 12.09 -4.38
CA PRO A 306 -15.97 11.18 -5.13
C PRO A 306 -15.60 11.12 -6.61
N GLY A 307 -15.42 9.91 -7.14
CA GLY A 307 -14.95 9.66 -8.51
C GLY A 307 -13.44 9.46 -8.66
N MET A 308 -12.65 9.73 -7.62
CA MET A 308 -11.23 9.36 -7.57
C MET A 308 -11.03 7.95 -6.99
N GLU A 309 -9.91 7.30 -7.32
CA GLU A 309 -9.54 6.03 -6.70
C GLU A 309 -9.23 6.20 -5.21
N PRO A 310 -9.90 5.46 -4.32
CA PRO A 310 -9.59 5.44 -2.89
C PRO A 310 -8.39 4.52 -2.63
N TYR A 311 -7.24 5.08 -2.28
CA TYR A 311 -6.04 4.27 -1.99
C TYR A 311 -5.94 3.83 -0.55
N TYR A 312 -6.18 4.75 0.38
CA TYR A 312 -5.97 4.51 1.82
C TYR A 312 -7.14 5.04 2.63
N PRO A 313 -7.70 4.24 3.56
CA PRO A 313 -8.64 4.73 4.58
C PRO A 313 -7.99 5.78 5.47
N VAL A 314 -8.77 6.79 5.86
CA VAL A 314 -8.37 7.76 6.89
C VAL A 314 -8.72 7.18 8.26
N ASN A 315 -7.71 6.69 8.99
CA ASN A 315 -7.88 6.00 10.26
C ASN A 315 -7.91 7.00 11.45
N ASP A 316 -8.88 7.89 11.46
CA ASP A 316 -9.17 8.76 12.62
C ASP A 316 -10.36 8.25 13.44
N ALA A 317 -10.63 8.88 14.56
CA ALA A 317 -11.70 8.48 15.46
C ALA A 317 -13.10 8.63 14.83
N GLN A 318 -13.31 9.67 14.02
CA GLN A 318 -14.59 9.94 13.36
C GLN A 318 -14.90 8.87 12.32
N ASN A 319 -13.96 8.60 11.42
CA ASN A 319 -14.12 7.57 10.39
C ASN A 319 -14.18 6.17 11.01
N GLY A 320 -13.42 5.91 12.08
CA GLY A 320 -13.50 4.66 12.82
C GLY A 320 -14.88 4.42 13.44
N ALA A 321 -15.52 5.44 14.01
CA ALA A 321 -16.89 5.36 14.53
C ALA A 321 -17.90 5.13 13.40
N LEU A 322 -17.79 5.86 12.29
CA LEU A 322 -18.67 5.69 11.13
C LEU A 322 -18.53 4.30 10.52
N TYR A 323 -17.30 3.81 10.36
CA TYR A 323 -17.07 2.45 9.89
C TYR A 323 -17.68 1.38 10.80
N ALA A 324 -17.62 1.57 12.13
CA ALA A 324 -18.23 0.64 13.08
C ALA A 324 -19.75 0.51 12.86
N GLU A 325 -20.43 1.59 12.49
CA GLU A 325 -21.86 1.54 12.15
C GLU A 325 -22.09 0.83 10.80
N TYR A 326 -21.28 1.08 9.78
CA TYR A 326 -21.34 0.32 8.53
C TYR A 326 -21.09 -1.18 8.74
N LYS A 327 -20.17 -1.52 9.61
CA LYS A 327 -19.85 -2.91 9.95
C LYS A 327 -21.05 -3.64 10.55
N LYS A 328 -21.82 -2.97 11.43
CA LYS A 328 -23.08 -3.53 11.97
C LYS A 328 -24.10 -3.83 10.86
N LEU A 329 -24.18 -2.96 9.84
CA LEU A 329 -25.03 -3.19 8.68
C LEU A 329 -24.52 -4.36 7.83
N ALA A 330 -23.21 -4.47 7.67
CA ALA A 330 -22.57 -5.57 6.94
C ALA A 330 -22.83 -6.93 7.60
N GLU A 331 -22.79 -7.00 8.92
CA GLU A 331 -23.08 -8.21 9.71
C GLU A 331 -24.52 -8.72 9.53
N GLN A 332 -25.43 -7.85 9.08
CA GLN A 332 -26.81 -8.23 8.77
C GLN A 332 -27.01 -8.77 7.34
N GLN A 333 -25.98 -8.65 6.49
CA GLN A 333 -25.99 -9.17 5.12
C GLN A 333 -25.60 -10.64 5.12
N GLY A 334 -26.56 -11.55 5.19
CA GLY A 334 -26.31 -12.99 5.36
C GLY A 334 -25.59 -13.68 4.19
N ASN A 335 -25.53 -13.05 3.02
CA ASN A 335 -24.92 -13.61 1.81
C ASN A 335 -23.80 -12.73 1.23
N VAL A 336 -23.29 -11.74 1.97
CA VAL A 336 -22.20 -10.86 1.53
C VAL A 336 -21.04 -10.94 2.50
N ILE A 337 -19.84 -11.18 1.94
CA ILE A 337 -18.57 -11.15 2.65
C ILE A 337 -17.85 -9.86 2.25
N PHE A 338 -17.68 -8.94 3.19
CA PHE A 338 -16.92 -7.71 2.97
C PHE A 338 -15.45 -7.95 3.24
N GLY A 339 -14.60 -7.73 2.23
CA GLY A 339 -13.18 -8.02 2.30
C GLY A 339 -12.29 -6.96 1.65
N GLY A 340 -10.97 -7.10 1.85
CA GLY A 340 -9.98 -6.18 1.32
C GLY A 340 -9.95 -4.83 2.02
N ARG A 341 -9.11 -3.92 1.52
CA ARG A 341 -8.88 -2.60 2.14
C ARG A 341 -10.14 -1.76 2.27
N LEU A 342 -10.95 -1.71 1.23
CA LEU A 342 -12.11 -0.82 1.16
C LEU A 342 -13.33 -1.42 1.84
N GLY A 343 -13.57 -2.73 1.65
CA GLY A 343 -14.68 -3.45 2.28
C GLY A 343 -14.51 -3.58 3.80
N GLN A 344 -13.28 -3.65 4.29
CA GLN A 344 -12.97 -3.71 5.72
C GLN A 344 -12.48 -2.36 6.28
N TYR A 345 -12.45 -1.31 5.46
CA TYR A 345 -11.96 0.03 5.80
C TYR A 345 -10.66 -0.01 6.61
N LYS A 346 -9.67 -0.75 6.13
CA LYS A 346 -8.42 -1.00 6.83
C LYS A 346 -7.21 -0.87 5.91
N TYR A 347 -6.17 -0.23 6.41
CA TYR A 347 -4.89 -0.25 5.73
C TYR A 347 -4.27 -1.65 5.87
N TYR A 348 -3.97 -2.26 4.71
CA TYR A 348 -3.30 -3.54 4.62
C TYR A 348 -2.09 -3.45 3.70
N ASP A 349 -0.96 -3.99 4.12
CA ASP A 349 0.10 -4.41 3.21
C ASP A 349 -0.33 -5.66 2.42
N MET A 350 0.33 -5.96 1.31
CA MET A 350 -0.09 -7.05 0.42
C MET A 350 -0.20 -8.41 1.13
N ASP A 351 0.75 -8.72 2.00
CA ASP A 351 0.75 -9.95 2.79
C ASP A 351 -0.46 -10.04 3.72
N LYS A 352 -0.85 -8.91 4.33
CA LYS A 352 -2.01 -8.83 5.23
C LYS A 352 -3.33 -8.95 4.47
N VAL A 353 -3.39 -8.45 3.22
CA VAL A 353 -4.55 -8.67 2.34
C VAL A 353 -4.73 -10.15 2.04
N ILE A 354 -3.65 -10.85 1.68
CA ILE A 354 -3.67 -12.29 1.39
C ILE A 354 -4.02 -13.08 2.64
N ARG A 355 -3.41 -12.76 3.79
CA ARG A 355 -3.73 -13.38 5.09
C ARG A 355 -5.20 -13.22 5.42
N ALA A 356 -5.75 -12.01 5.31
CA ALA A 356 -7.16 -11.74 5.59
C ALA A 356 -8.08 -12.58 4.68
N ALA A 357 -7.77 -12.71 3.40
CA ALA A 357 -8.55 -13.54 2.47
C ALA A 357 -8.52 -15.02 2.88
N LEU A 358 -7.36 -15.57 3.20
CA LEU A 358 -7.22 -16.97 3.67
C LEU A 358 -7.97 -17.21 4.98
N ASP A 359 -7.88 -16.28 5.93
CA ASP A 359 -8.56 -16.38 7.22
C ASP A 359 -10.08 -16.27 7.07
N ASP A 360 -10.58 -15.39 6.19
CA ASP A 360 -12.01 -15.26 5.95
C ASP A 360 -12.58 -16.48 5.22
N LEU A 361 -11.83 -17.10 4.31
CA LEU A 361 -12.18 -18.39 3.69
C LEU A 361 -12.29 -19.51 4.73
N ARG A 362 -11.37 -19.60 5.68
CA ARG A 362 -11.42 -20.60 6.77
C ARG A 362 -12.68 -20.46 7.63
N LYS A 363 -13.10 -19.22 7.91
CA LYS A 363 -14.34 -18.95 8.66
C LYS A 363 -15.60 -19.41 7.91
N GLN A 364 -15.55 -19.55 6.58
CA GLN A 364 -16.65 -20.09 5.77
C GLN A 364 -16.68 -21.62 5.75
N ASN A 365 -16.11 -22.32 6.73
CA ASN A 365 -15.99 -23.79 6.84
C ASN A 365 -15.13 -24.45 5.74
N TYR A 366 -14.19 -23.70 5.16
CA TYR A 366 -13.16 -24.25 4.28
C TYR A 366 -11.86 -24.50 5.06
N GLU A 367 -11.92 -25.35 6.10
CA GLU A 367 -10.82 -25.58 7.07
C GLU A 367 -9.52 -26.09 6.45
N ASN A 368 -9.56 -26.70 5.27
CA ASN A 368 -8.39 -27.27 4.58
C ASN A 368 -7.79 -26.31 3.52
N ILE A 369 -7.85 -25.02 3.74
CA ILE A 369 -7.14 -24.01 2.95
C ILE A 369 -5.78 -23.79 3.59
N PRO A 370 -4.67 -23.77 2.80
CA PRO A 370 -3.33 -23.59 3.32
C PRO A 370 -3.15 -22.29 4.09
#